data_cb4c5f7678868bd9503c20e6232b08d1
#
_entry.id   cb4c5f7678868bd9503c20e6232b08d1
#
_cell.length_a   1.000
_cell.length_b   1.000
_cell.length_c   1.000
_cell.angle_alpha   90.00
_cell.angle_beta   90.00
_cell.angle_gamma   90.00
#
_symmetry.space_group_name_H-M   'P 1'
#
loop_
_entity.id
_entity.type
_entity.pdbx_description
1 polymer ?
#
loop_
_entity_poly.entity_id
_entity_poly.type
_entity_poly.pdbx_seq_one_letter_code
_entity_poly.pdbx_strand_id
1 'polypeptide(L)'
;VAAFGLCSFLAPALQARLGLCGAASAALALLLLGTALRFIANLAAFAGGMFLLGAGIALLNVLMPVVIKTRWPRRIGMLMGLYTGMIGLSGAVGGLTAAPLFAWGGSLSWPFGFWTAGALLALMVWLLLMQCRTQGQSSESRCSAPKPAEDKERPLGLLRRTLRAPLAWILTGVMGLQSTLIYTAAAWMPSYWRSQGMSFETTGIWIFVFLFSGLPASVMTAKFFKVCPSDRTAGAVLSLLYVLGLAGWLAGGAWLLPASVAAGAAQGAMLSAAFLLMASHTKGGQGMLAVSTLSQGIGYLAAGAGPFIFGRLLQATGGWTAPFVFFTAVIMLWGLCVRLADTHQTVD
;
A
#
# COMPACT_ATOMS: atom_id res chain seq x y z
N VAL A 1 -1.34 7.55 -8.08
CA VAL A 1 -0.21 7.55 -7.14
C VAL A 1 0.06 8.98 -6.63
N ALA A 2 0.12 10.01 -7.49
CA ALA A 2 0.36 11.40 -7.05
C ALA A 2 -0.66 11.87 -5.99
N ALA A 3 -1.96 11.58 -6.18
CA ALA A 3 -2.99 11.88 -5.19
C ALA A 3 -2.73 11.16 -3.85
N PHE A 4 -2.17 9.95 -3.86
CA PHE A 4 -1.81 9.23 -2.64
C PHE A 4 -0.77 9.99 -1.84
N GLY A 5 0.31 10.43 -2.50
CA GLY A 5 1.37 11.18 -1.84
C GLY A 5 0.87 12.53 -1.29
N LEU A 6 0.22 13.34 -2.13
CA LEU A 6 -0.23 14.69 -1.73
C LEU A 6 -1.27 14.64 -0.60
N CYS A 7 -2.28 13.77 -0.71
CA CYS A 7 -3.37 13.71 0.27
C CYS A 7 -2.97 13.03 1.59
N SER A 8 -1.89 12.25 1.63
CA SER A 8 -1.37 11.67 2.88
C SER A 8 -1.01 12.74 3.91
N PHE A 9 -0.53 13.90 3.48
CA PHE A 9 -0.22 15.02 4.38
C PHE A 9 -1.44 15.67 5.04
N LEU A 10 -2.65 15.40 4.54
CA LEU A 10 -3.88 15.89 5.16
C LEU A 10 -4.33 15.03 6.36
N ALA A 11 -3.82 13.81 6.49
CA ALA A 11 -4.25 12.86 7.52
C ALA A 11 -4.07 13.38 8.95
N PRO A 12 -2.94 14.01 9.36
CA PRO A 12 -2.79 14.56 10.70
C PRO A 12 -3.78 15.68 11.00
N ALA A 13 -4.02 16.58 10.04
CA ALA A 13 -4.97 17.69 10.20
C ALA A 13 -6.42 17.17 10.31
N LEU A 14 -6.78 16.18 9.49
CA LEU A 14 -8.11 15.58 9.51
C LEU A 14 -8.34 14.80 10.82
N GLN A 15 -7.32 14.05 11.28
CA GLN A 15 -7.39 13.36 12.56
C GLN A 15 -7.52 14.34 13.74
N ALA A 16 -6.80 15.46 13.72
CA ALA A 16 -6.86 16.47 14.78
C ALA A 16 -8.25 17.09 14.90
N ARG A 17 -8.96 17.28 13.76
CA ARG A 17 -10.31 17.90 13.71
C ARG A 17 -11.44 16.93 13.99
N LEU A 18 -11.41 15.75 13.40
CA LEU A 18 -12.51 14.79 13.39
C LEU A 18 -12.29 13.58 14.33
N GLY A 19 -11.10 13.49 14.93
CA GLY A 19 -10.66 12.27 15.60
C GLY A 19 -10.35 11.15 14.61
N LEU A 20 -9.81 10.03 15.11
CA LEU A 20 -9.36 8.93 14.27
C LEU A 20 -10.50 8.26 13.49
N CYS A 21 -11.64 8.05 14.17
CA CYS A 21 -12.81 7.40 13.54
C CYS A 21 -13.53 8.31 12.56
N GLY A 22 -13.69 9.59 12.90
CA GLY A 22 -14.31 10.59 12.00
C GLY A 22 -13.47 10.79 10.74
N ALA A 23 -12.14 10.85 10.88
CA ALA A 23 -11.22 10.94 9.75
C ALA A 23 -11.31 9.70 8.82
N ALA A 24 -11.44 8.50 9.39
CA ALA A 24 -11.61 7.28 8.60
C ALA A 24 -12.98 7.26 7.88
N SER A 25 -14.06 7.73 8.55
CA SER A 25 -15.38 7.87 7.90
C SER A 25 -15.35 8.87 6.75
N ALA A 26 -14.71 10.02 6.93
CA ALA A 26 -14.53 11.02 5.88
C ALA A 26 -13.72 10.45 4.69
N ALA A 27 -12.68 9.67 4.95
CA ALA A 27 -11.88 9.02 3.92
C ALA A 27 -12.70 7.99 3.12
N LEU A 28 -13.54 7.19 3.78
CA LEU A 28 -14.46 6.25 3.12
C LEU A 28 -15.51 6.98 2.28
N ALA A 29 -16.04 8.10 2.77
CA ALA A 29 -16.99 8.93 2.02
C ALA A 29 -16.34 9.55 0.77
N LEU A 30 -15.09 10.03 0.87
CA LEU A 30 -14.31 10.51 -0.28
C LEU A 30 -14.09 9.39 -1.32
N LEU A 31 -13.78 8.18 -0.85
CA LEU A 31 -13.61 7.01 -1.71
C LEU A 31 -14.91 6.68 -2.45
N LEU A 32 -16.04 6.64 -1.75
CA LEU A 32 -17.35 6.40 -2.36
C LEU A 32 -17.72 7.49 -3.38
N LEU A 33 -17.55 8.77 -3.01
CA LEU A 33 -17.81 9.89 -3.92
C LEU A 33 -16.90 9.82 -5.16
N GLY A 34 -15.61 9.50 -4.96
CA GLY A 34 -14.66 9.36 -6.05
C GLY A 34 -15.02 8.23 -7.02
N THR A 35 -15.50 7.08 -6.51
CA THR A 35 -15.97 5.99 -7.38
C THR A 35 -17.27 6.37 -8.10
N ALA A 36 -18.21 7.04 -7.43
CA ALA A 36 -19.48 7.47 -8.00
C ALA A 36 -19.30 8.50 -9.14
N LEU A 37 -18.42 9.49 -8.97
CA LEU A 37 -18.16 10.50 -10.00
C LEU A 37 -17.64 9.91 -11.34
N ARG A 38 -17.08 8.72 -11.33
CA ARG A 38 -16.59 8.03 -12.55
C ARG A 38 -17.72 7.56 -13.48
N PHE A 39 -18.97 7.52 -13.01
CA PHE A 39 -20.14 7.23 -13.86
C PHE A 39 -20.52 8.42 -14.77
N ILE A 40 -20.07 9.63 -14.42
CA ILE A 40 -20.38 10.80 -15.23
C ILE A 40 -19.49 10.79 -16.44
N ALA A 41 -20.10 10.77 -17.63
CA ALA A 41 -19.38 10.75 -18.92
C ALA A 41 -18.77 12.13 -19.26
N ASN A 42 -17.93 12.64 -18.37
CA ASN A 42 -17.21 13.90 -18.50
C ASN A 42 -15.78 13.72 -18.00
N LEU A 43 -14.79 14.19 -18.77
CA LEU A 43 -13.38 14.05 -18.44
C LEU A 43 -13.02 14.72 -17.10
N ALA A 44 -13.57 15.88 -16.82
CA ALA A 44 -13.31 16.61 -15.57
C ALA A 44 -13.90 15.85 -14.36
N ALA A 45 -15.13 15.31 -14.48
CA ALA A 45 -15.76 14.50 -13.45
C ALA A 45 -14.98 13.19 -13.21
N PHE A 46 -14.53 12.52 -14.29
CA PHE A 46 -13.70 11.33 -14.20
C PHE A 46 -12.35 11.61 -13.51
N ALA A 47 -11.65 12.67 -13.92
CA ALA A 47 -10.37 13.07 -13.31
C ALA A 47 -10.54 13.49 -11.85
N GLY A 48 -11.58 14.25 -11.53
CA GLY A 48 -11.94 14.63 -10.16
C GLY A 48 -12.28 13.41 -9.32
N GLY A 49 -13.05 12.47 -9.86
CA GLY A 49 -13.37 11.18 -9.24
C GLY A 49 -12.14 10.35 -8.93
N MET A 50 -11.20 10.26 -9.88
CA MET A 50 -9.90 9.58 -9.67
C MET A 50 -9.05 10.24 -8.59
N PHE A 51 -9.07 11.57 -8.52
CA PHE A 51 -8.36 12.32 -7.46
C PHE A 51 -8.98 12.07 -6.08
N LEU A 52 -10.31 12.15 -5.94
CA LEU A 52 -11.02 11.91 -4.69
C LEU A 52 -10.87 10.46 -4.22
N LEU A 53 -10.97 9.49 -5.14
CA LEU A 53 -10.70 8.08 -4.86
C LEU A 53 -9.28 7.91 -4.29
N GLY A 54 -8.29 8.50 -4.97
CA GLY A 54 -6.90 8.48 -4.52
C GLY A 54 -6.70 9.14 -3.16
N ALA A 55 -7.37 10.26 -2.89
CA ALA A 55 -7.35 10.93 -1.60
C ALA A 55 -7.94 10.06 -0.48
N GLY A 56 -9.10 9.43 -0.71
CA GLY A 56 -9.72 8.50 0.24
C GLY A 56 -8.81 7.33 0.59
N ILE A 57 -8.22 6.69 -0.42
CA ILE A 57 -7.25 5.58 -0.23
C ILE A 57 -6.02 6.06 0.55
N ALA A 58 -5.46 7.23 0.20
CA ALA A 58 -4.29 7.78 0.88
C ALA A 58 -4.54 8.00 2.38
N LEU A 59 -5.66 8.62 2.71
CA LEU A 59 -6.05 8.86 4.10
C LEU A 59 -6.25 7.54 4.87
N LEU A 60 -6.92 6.56 4.29
CA LEU A 60 -7.10 5.25 4.91
C LEU A 60 -5.77 4.53 5.11
N ASN A 61 -4.88 4.59 4.14
CA ASN A 61 -3.55 3.96 4.24
C ASN A 61 -2.71 4.57 5.37
N VAL A 62 -2.82 5.87 5.63
CA VAL A 62 -2.14 6.53 6.77
C VAL A 62 -2.83 6.23 8.09
N LEU A 63 -4.16 6.26 8.14
CA LEU A 63 -4.93 6.15 9.38
C LEU A 63 -5.07 4.71 9.88
N MET A 64 -5.23 3.70 8.99
CA MET A 64 -5.46 2.31 9.40
C MET A 64 -4.31 1.71 10.19
N PRO A 65 -3.03 1.89 9.83
CA PRO A 65 -1.90 1.47 10.67
C PRO A 65 -1.91 2.09 12.07
N VAL A 66 -2.34 3.35 12.18
CA VAL A 66 -2.49 4.03 13.48
C VAL A 66 -3.62 3.38 14.30
N VAL A 67 -4.77 3.08 13.67
CA VAL A 67 -5.87 2.35 14.31
C VAL A 67 -5.40 0.99 14.83
N ILE A 68 -4.71 0.23 14.01
CA ILE A 68 -4.20 -1.10 14.38
C ILE A 68 -3.24 -0.98 15.57
N LYS A 69 -2.28 -0.06 15.50
CA LYS A 69 -1.28 0.13 16.56
C LYS A 69 -1.89 0.56 17.89
N THR A 70 -2.87 1.47 17.84
CA THR A 70 -3.51 2.01 19.05
C THR A 70 -4.51 1.04 19.68
N ARG A 71 -5.23 0.28 18.87
CA ARG A 71 -6.32 -0.61 19.34
C ARG A 71 -5.87 -2.01 19.67
N TRP A 72 -4.88 -2.56 18.95
CA TRP A 72 -4.43 -3.94 19.08
C TRP A 72 -2.88 -4.06 19.13
N PRO A 73 -2.20 -3.42 20.09
CA PRO A 73 -0.74 -3.41 20.15
C PRO A 73 -0.13 -4.80 20.30
N ARG A 74 -0.85 -5.75 20.95
CA ARG A 74 -0.38 -7.14 21.10
C ARG A 74 -0.47 -7.98 19.83
N ARG A 75 -1.30 -7.59 18.86
CA ARG A 75 -1.54 -8.31 17.59
C ARG A 75 -1.14 -7.51 16.34
N ILE A 76 -0.30 -6.51 16.53
CA ILE A 76 0.04 -5.54 15.48
C ILE A 76 0.57 -6.21 14.21
N GLY A 77 1.51 -7.16 14.34
CA GLY A 77 2.12 -7.83 13.19
C GLY A 77 1.11 -8.66 12.37
N MET A 78 0.23 -9.41 13.04
CA MET A 78 -0.80 -10.19 12.35
C MET A 78 -1.82 -9.28 11.65
N LEU A 79 -2.28 -8.22 12.32
CA LEU A 79 -3.29 -7.31 11.75
C LEU A 79 -2.72 -6.43 10.65
N MET A 80 -1.45 -6.01 10.74
CA MET A 80 -0.76 -5.33 9.64
C MET A 80 -0.63 -6.24 8.42
N GLY A 81 -0.23 -7.50 8.64
CA GLY A 81 -0.15 -8.49 7.56
C GLY A 81 -1.52 -8.77 6.91
N LEU A 82 -2.58 -8.91 7.72
CA LEU A 82 -3.93 -9.07 7.19
C LEU A 82 -4.38 -7.83 6.40
N TYR A 83 -4.15 -6.64 6.93
CA TYR A 83 -4.47 -5.37 6.27
C TYR A 83 -3.78 -5.25 4.90
N THR A 84 -2.47 -5.48 4.86
CA THR A 84 -1.69 -5.39 3.62
C THR A 84 -2.03 -6.52 2.64
N GLY A 85 -2.31 -7.72 3.15
CA GLY A 85 -2.79 -8.85 2.35
C GLY A 85 -4.13 -8.57 1.69
N MET A 86 -5.07 -7.92 2.39
CA MET A 86 -6.36 -7.50 1.83
C MET A 86 -6.23 -6.43 0.75
N ILE A 87 -5.21 -5.54 0.84
CA ILE A 87 -4.89 -4.61 -0.25
C ILE A 87 -4.47 -5.39 -1.51
N GLY A 88 -3.57 -6.37 -1.37
CA GLY A 88 -3.16 -7.23 -2.48
C GLY A 88 -4.32 -8.05 -3.06
N LEU A 89 -5.14 -8.64 -2.20
CA LEU A 89 -6.32 -9.42 -2.61
C LEU A 89 -7.32 -8.55 -3.39
N SER A 90 -7.59 -7.33 -2.93
CA SER A 90 -8.50 -6.42 -3.64
C SER A 90 -7.99 -6.07 -5.04
N GLY A 91 -6.67 -5.85 -5.19
CA GLY A 91 -6.03 -5.66 -6.47
C GLY A 91 -6.13 -6.89 -7.38
N ALA A 92 -5.92 -8.09 -6.84
CA ALA A 92 -6.06 -9.35 -7.56
C ALA A 92 -7.50 -9.56 -8.06
N VAL A 93 -8.50 -9.39 -7.18
CA VAL A 93 -9.93 -9.47 -7.54
C VAL A 93 -10.28 -8.41 -8.60
N GLY A 94 -9.74 -7.18 -8.47
CA GLY A 94 -9.94 -6.12 -9.46
C GLY A 94 -9.46 -6.51 -10.85
N GLY A 95 -8.24 -7.04 -10.94
CA GLY A 95 -7.68 -7.53 -12.20
C GLY A 95 -8.48 -8.69 -12.82
N LEU A 96 -8.94 -9.62 -11.99
CA LEU A 96 -9.69 -10.79 -12.43
C LEU A 96 -11.12 -10.43 -12.90
N THR A 97 -11.78 -9.49 -12.22
CA THR A 97 -13.20 -9.17 -12.46
C THR A 97 -13.42 -8.09 -13.52
N ALA A 98 -12.42 -7.25 -13.81
CA ALA A 98 -12.58 -6.10 -14.70
C ALA A 98 -12.99 -6.51 -16.14
N ALA A 99 -12.27 -7.47 -16.73
CA ALA A 99 -12.53 -7.94 -18.09
C ALA A 99 -13.86 -8.70 -18.23
N PRO A 100 -14.21 -9.68 -17.37
CA PRO A 100 -15.51 -10.35 -17.42
C PRO A 100 -16.70 -9.39 -17.21
N LEU A 101 -16.60 -8.47 -16.25
CA LEU A 101 -17.67 -7.49 -16.01
C LEU A 101 -17.87 -6.54 -17.19
N PHE A 102 -16.77 -6.15 -17.84
CA PHE A 102 -16.85 -5.35 -19.06
C PHE A 102 -17.48 -6.15 -20.21
N ALA A 103 -17.06 -7.40 -20.43
CA ALA A 103 -17.58 -8.26 -21.47
C ALA A 103 -19.08 -8.55 -21.29
N TRP A 104 -19.52 -8.79 -20.04
CA TRP A 104 -20.91 -9.09 -19.71
C TRP A 104 -21.82 -7.86 -19.88
N GLY A 105 -21.37 -6.69 -19.43
CA GLY A 105 -22.20 -5.48 -19.46
C GLY A 105 -21.99 -4.55 -20.65
N GLY A 106 -21.01 -4.82 -21.53
CA GLY A 106 -20.71 -4.02 -22.73
C GLY A 106 -20.21 -2.59 -22.46
N SER A 107 -19.98 -2.23 -21.18
CA SER A 107 -19.52 -0.88 -20.83
C SER A 107 -18.66 -0.86 -19.58
N LEU A 108 -17.84 0.19 -19.41
CA LEU A 108 -17.02 0.42 -18.23
C LEU A 108 -17.85 0.69 -16.96
N SER A 109 -19.14 0.99 -17.10
CA SER A 109 -20.03 1.24 -15.95
C SER A 109 -20.18 0.02 -15.06
N TRP A 110 -20.10 -1.20 -15.59
CA TRP A 110 -20.23 -2.43 -14.82
C TRP A 110 -19.06 -2.65 -13.83
N PRO A 111 -17.79 -2.63 -14.27
CA PRO A 111 -16.67 -2.67 -13.32
C PRO A 111 -16.71 -1.52 -12.31
N PHE A 112 -17.05 -0.31 -12.72
CA PHE A 112 -17.16 0.82 -11.80
C PHE A 112 -18.27 0.63 -10.78
N GLY A 113 -19.44 0.11 -11.20
CA GLY A 113 -20.59 -0.21 -10.34
C GLY A 113 -20.23 -1.23 -9.27
N PHE A 114 -19.56 -2.31 -9.65
CA PHE A 114 -19.10 -3.33 -8.71
C PHE A 114 -18.23 -2.75 -7.59
N TRP A 115 -17.23 -1.92 -7.94
CA TRP A 115 -16.35 -1.30 -6.95
C TRP A 115 -17.03 -0.18 -6.15
N THR A 116 -17.99 0.52 -6.74
CA THR A 116 -18.79 1.53 -6.01
C THR A 116 -19.69 0.86 -4.99
N ALA A 117 -20.33 -0.27 -5.34
CA ALA A 117 -21.12 -1.07 -4.38
C ALA A 117 -20.24 -1.60 -3.24
N GLY A 118 -19.02 -2.06 -3.54
CA GLY A 118 -18.04 -2.45 -2.52
C GLY A 118 -17.66 -1.31 -1.57
N ALA A 119 -17.44 -0.10 -2.11
CA ALA A 119 -17.14 1.09 -1.32
C ALA A 119 -18.33 1.50 -0.42
N LEU A 120 -19.55 1.43 -0.95
CA LEU A 120 -20.77 1.69 -0.18
C LEU A 120 -20.93 0.68 0.95
N LEU A 121 -20.75 -0.61 0.67
CA LEU A 121 -20.81 -1.67 1.68
C LEU A 121 -19.77 -1.44 2.78
N ALA A 122 -18.54 -1.11 2.41
CA ALA A 122 -17.48 -0.82 3.36
C ALA A 122 -17.82 0.38 4.27
N LEU A 123 -18.38 1.45 3.70
CA LEU A 123 -18.83 2.61 4.47
C LEU A 123 -19.99 2.23 5.40
N MET A 124 -20.99 1.48 4.93
CA MET A 124 -22.13 1.05 5.74
C MET A 124 -21.65 0.16 6.92
N VAL A 125 -20.83 -0.84 6.66
CA VAL A 125 -20.27 -1.71 7.71
C VAL A 125 -19.47 -0.89 8.73
N TRP A 126 -18.66 0.06 8.27
CA TRP A 126 -17.91 0.95 9.16
C TRP A 126 -18.82 1.77 10.06
N LEU A 127 -19.87 2.41 9.51
CA LEU A 127 -20.82 3.23 10.26
C LEU A 127 -21.64 2.39 11.25
N LEU A 128 -22.06 1.18 10.87
CA LEU A 128 -22.76 0.25 11.77
C LEU A 128 -21.88 -0.17 12.95
N LEU A 129 -20.62 -0.51 12.69
CA LEU A 129 -19.65 -0.84 13.75
C LEU A 129 -19.40 0.34 14.70
N MET A 130 -19.46 1.56 14.20
CA MET A 130 -19.36 2.78 15.00
C MET A 130 -20.60 2.97 15.89
N GLN A 131 -21.81 2.76 15.34
CA GLN A 131 -23.07 2.90 16.08
C GLN A 131 -23.23 1.84 17.18
N CYS A 132 -22.92 0.58 16.91
CA CYS A 132 -22.95 -0.49 17.91
C CYS A 132 -22.02 -0.21 19.11
N ARG A 133 -20.95 0.54 18.91
CA ARG A 133 -20.03 0.93 19.99
C ARG A 133 -20.55 2.08 20.85
N THR A 134 -21.36 2.98 20.29
CA THR A 134 -21.98 4.09 21.05
C THR A 134 -23.08 3.61 21.99
N GLN A 135 -23.72 2.48 21.71
CA GLN A 135 -24.78 1.91 22.53
C GLN A 135 -24.28 0.98 23.66
N GLY A 136 -23.05 0.47 23.56
CA GLY A 136 -22.53 -0.55 24.49
C GLY A 136 -21.49 -0.07 25.50
N GLN A 137 -21.07 1.18 25.51
CA GLN A 137 -20.04 1.68 26.41
C GLN A 137 -20.41 3.03 27.03
N SER A 138 -20.58 3.03 28.36
CA SER A 138 -20.50 4.21 29.20
C SER A 138 -19.26 5.06 28.82
N SER A 139 -19.45 6.31 28.73
CA SER A 139 -18.68 7.54 28.45
C SER A 139 -17.15 7.52 28.30
N GLU A 140 -16.43 6.44 28.63
CA GLU A 140 -14.96 6.40 28.67
C GLU A 140 -14.27 5.76 27.47
N SER A 141 -14.98 5.13 26.55
CA SER A 141 -14.44 4.50 25.35
C SER A 141 -14.93 5.11 24.04
N ARG A 142 -15.31 6.37 24.04
CA ARG A 142 -15.48 7.11 22.79
C ARG A 142 -14.19 6.94 21.99
N CYS A 143 -14.32 6.88 20.67
CA CYS A 143 -13.22 7.09 19.71
C CYS A 143 -12.59 8.49 19.91
N SER A 144 -12.52 8.89 21.16
CA SER A 144 -11.85 10.07 21.64
C SER A 144 -10.41 9.99 21.16
N ALA A 145 -9.94 11.07 20.62
CA ALA A 145 -8.52 11.31 20.56
C ALA A 145 -7.89 10.76 21.85
N PRO A 146 -6.77 10.02 21.79
CA PRO A 146 -6.10 9.65 23.03
C PRO A 146 -6.11 10.90 23.91
N LYS A 147 -6.64 10.79 25.17
CA LYS A 147 -6.45 11.87 26.13
C LYS A 147 -5.00 12.27 25.98
N PRO A 148 -4.67 13.53 25.81
CA PRO A 148 -3.28 13.93 25.69
C PRO A 148 -2.61 13.46 26.99
N ALA A 149 -1.94 12.32 26.91
CA ALA A 149 -0.88 12.04 27.86
C ALA A 149 0.09 13.18 27.62
N GLU A 150 0.24 14.01 28.58
CA GLU A 150 1.06 15.17 28.86
C GLU A 150 2.09 15.71 27.81
N ASP A 151 2.23 15.13 26.63
CA ASP A 151 3.01 15.65 25.53
C ASP A 151 2.12 16.43 24.56
N LYS A 152 1.94 17.70 24.88
CA LYS A 152 1.21 18.72 24.10
C LYS A 152 1.95 19.14 22.81
N GLU A 153 2.71 18.27 22.17
CA GLU A 153 3.25 18.61 20.84
C GLU A 153 2.13 18.60 19.80
N ARG A 154 1.91 19.76 19.18
CA ARG A 154 0.98 19.88 18.05
C ARG A 154 1.39 18.88 16.95
N PRO A 155 0.45 18.24 16.23
CA PRO A 155 0.76 17.27 15.18
C PRO A 155 1.80 17.74 14.15
N LEU A 156 1.84 19.05 13.86
CA LEU A 156 2.82 19.69 13.01
C LEU A 156 4.23 19.74 13.62
N GLY A 157 4.36 19.87 14.94
CA GLY A 157 5.66 19.84 15.63
C GLY A 157 6.29 18.45 15.53
N LEU A 158 5.50 17.41 15.77
CA LEU A 158 5.96 16.03 15.67
C LEU A 158 6.35 15.67 14.23
N LEU A 159 5.58 16.09 13.22
CA LEU A 159 5.93 15.88 11.82
C LEU A 159 7.26 16.58 11.46
N ARG A 160 7.47 17.81 11.97
CA ARG A 160 8.74 18.55 11.74
C ARG A 160 9.93 17.85 12.41
N ARG A 161 9.73 17.25 13.59
CA ARG A 161 10.75 16.45 14.26
C ARG A 161 11.05 15.16 13.47
N THR A 162 10.02 14.46 13.03
CA THR A 162 10.11 13.26 12.18
C THR A 162 10.90 13.55 10.89
N LEU A 163 10.69 14.69 10.24
CA LEU A 163 11.45 15.12 9.06
C LEU A 163 12.95 15.27 9.31
N ARG A 164 13.38 15.51 10.56
CA ARG A 164 14.80 15.64 10.94
C ARG A 164 15.44 14.32 11.35
N ALA A 165 14.65 13.28 11.57
CA ALA A 165 15.15 11.97 11.98
C ALA A 165 15.64 11.16 10.78
N PRO A 166 16.92 10.77 10.68
CA PRO A 166 17.44 9.98 9.55
C PRO A 166 16.68 8.67 9.36
N LEU A 167 16.31 8.02 10.46
CA LEU A 167 15.55 6.77 10.44
C LEU A 167 14.19 6.91 9.75
N ALA A 168 13.52 8.07 9.88
CA ALA A 168 12.26 8.32 9.21
C ALA A 168 12.41 8.34 7.67
N TRP A 169 13.54 8.83 7.16
CA TRP A 169 13.85 8.80 5.73
C TRP A 169 14.18 7.38 5.24
N ILE A 170 14.85 6.57 6.06
CA ILE A 170 15.10 5.15 5.76
C ILE A 170 13.77 4.40 5.66
N LEU A 171 12.86 4.58 6.62
CA LEU A 171 11.51 4.00 6.59
C LEU A 171 10.69 4.52 5.40
N THR A 172 10.88 5.78 5.02
CA THR A 172 10.29 6.35 3.79
C THR A 172 10.84 5.66 2.54
N GLY A 173 12.13 5.36 2.51
CA GLY A 173 12.76 4.57 1.47
C GLY A 173 12.18 3.15 1.38
N VAL A 174 12.03 2.45 2.52
CA VAL A 174 11.41 1.12 2.57
C VAL A 174 10.00 1.16 1.98
N MET A 175 9.18 2.15 2.36
CA MET A 175 7.81 2.28 1.84
C MET A 175 7.77 2.70 0.38
N GLY A 176 8.58 3.67 -0.03
CA GLY A 176 8.61 4.19 -1.39
C GLY A 176 9.13 3.18 -2.41
N LEU A 177 10.23 2.49 -2.10
CA LEU A 177 10.84 1.54 -3.03
C LEU A 177 9.94 0.30 -3.26
N GLN A 178 9.33 -0.28 -2.21
CA GLN A 178 8.37 -1.37 -2.41
C GLN A 178 7.14 -0.90 -3.21
N SER A 179 6.70 0.36 -3.02
CA SER A 179 5.60 0.93 -3.80
C SER A 179 6.00 1.16 -5.26
N THR A 180 7.25 1.57 -5.51
CA THR A 180 7.81 1.65 -6.86
C THR A 180 7.76 0.29 -7.58
N LEU A 181 8.13 -0.78 -6.87
CA LEU A 181 8.12 -2.14 -7.43
C LEU A 181 6.70 -2.56 -7.82
N ILE A 182 5.71 -2.45 -6.93
CA ILE A 182 4.34 -2.91 -7.23
C ILE A 182 3.70 -2.10 -8.36
N TYR A 183 3.83 -0.76 -8.35
CA TYR A 183 3.22 0.06 -9.40
C TYR A 183 3.90 -0.13 -10.75
N THR A 184 5.22 -0.34 -10.77
CA THR A 184 5.97 -0.63 -11.99
C THR A 184 5.60 -2.02 -12.54
N ALA A 185 5.54 -3.04 -11.68
CA ALA A 185 5.12 -4.38 -12.08
C ALA A 185 3.69 -4.39 -12.66
N ALA A 186 2.74 -3.77 -11.95
CA ALA A 186 1.35 -3.70 -12.41
C ALA A 186 1.18 -2.95 -13.75
N ALA A 187 2.00 -1.92 -13.98
CA ALA A 187 1.94 -1.12 -15.21
C ALA A 187 2.61 -1.81 -16.41
N TRP A 188 3.73 -2.50 -16.21
CA TRP A 188 4.61 -2.91 -17.31
C TRP A 188 4.69 -4.41 -17.54
N MET A 189 4.48 -5.25 -16.52
CA MET A 189 4.58 -6.71 -16.70
C MET A 189 3.55 -7.26 -17.69
N PRO A 190 2.27 -6.82 -17.74
CA PRO A 190 1.37 -7.23 -18.80
C PRO A 190 1.90 -6.90 -20.21
N SER A 191 2.48 -5.71 -20.39
CA SER A 191 3.07 -5.29 -21.66
C SER A 191 4.28 -6.13 -22.05
N TYR A 192 5.14 -6.46 -21.06
CA TYR A 192 6.27 -7.35 -21.24
C TYR A 192 5.82 -8.74 -21.72
N TRP A 193 4.90 -9.39 -21.01
CA TRP A 193 4.42 -10.72 -21.38
C TRP A 193 3.69 -10.74 -22.72
N ARG A 194 2.98 -9.67 -23.05
CA ARG A 194 2.39 -9.52 -24.38
C ARG A 194 3.44 -9.41 -25.48
N SER A 195 4.55 -8.73 -25.23
CA SER A 195 5.67 -8.67 -26.18
C SER A 195 6.33 -10.05 -26.38
N GLN A 196 6.12 -10.99 -25.44
CA GLN A 196 6.54 -12.40 -25.55
C GLN A 196 5.45 -13.30 -26.21
N GLY A 197 4.39 -12.71 -26.80
CA GLY A 197 3.35 -13.43 -27.54
C GLY A 197 2.18 -13.95 -26.68
N MET A 198 2.07 -13.56 -25.39
CA MET A 198 0.96 -13.98 -24.54
C MET A 198 -0.34 -13.24 -24.86
N SER A 199 -1.49 -13.92 -24.70
CA SER A 199 -2.81 -13.30 -24.84
C SER A 199 -3.09 -12.33 -23.69
N PHE A 200 -4.07 -11.45 -23.88
CA PHE A 200 -4.47 -10.48 -22.84
C PHE A 200 -4.99 -11.19 -21.58
N GLU A 201 -5.80 -12.26 -21.77
CA GLU A 201 -6.36 -13.06 -20.67
C GLU A 201 -5.23 -13.74 -19.86
N THR A 202 -4.25 -14.32 -20.54
CA THR A 202 -3.12 -15.00 -19.91
C THR A 202 -2.29 -14.02 -19.07
N THR A 203 -2.06 -12.79 -19.56
CA THR A 203 -1.34 -11.77 -18.78
C THR A 203 -2.11 -11.35 -17.52
N GLY A 204 -3.44 -11.30 -17.59
CA GLY A 204 -4.32 -11.05 -16.45
C GLY A 204 -4.19 -12.14 -15.36
N ILE A 205 -4.11 -13.41 -15.78
CA ILE A 205 -3.89 -14.54 -14.84
C ILE A 205 -2.56 -14.40 -14.12
N TRP A 206 -1.48 -14.04 -14.81
CA TRP A 206 -0.16 -13.89 -14.16
C TRP A 206 -0.12 -12.71 -13.19
N ILE A 207 -0.76 -11.60 -13.50
CA ILE A 207 -0.92 -10.49 -12.54
C ILE A 207 -1.77 -10.93 -11.34
N PHE A 208 -2.84 -11.68 -11.56
CA PHE A 208 -3.63 -12.23 -10.46
C PHE A 208 -2.78 -13.13 -9.56
N VAL A 209 -2.04 -14.10 -10.11
CA VAL A 209 -1.16 -15.01 -9.35
C VAL A 209 -0.13 -14.20 -8.54
N PHE A 210 0.51 -13.21 -9.16
CA PHE A 210 1.46 -12.32 -8.51
C PHE A 210 0.85 -11.59 -7.31
N LEU A 211 -0.29 -10.93 -7.48
CA LEU A 211 -0.93 -10.17 -6.40
C LEU A 211 -1.53 -11.08 -5.31
N PHE A 212 -2.13 -12.20 -5.71
CA PHE A 212 -2.75 -13.15 -4.77
C PHE A 212 -1.72 -13.85 -3.88
N SER A 213 -0.56 -14.20 -4.43
CA SER A 213 0.54 -14.83 -3.67
C SER A 213 1.09 -13.92 -2.57
N GLY A 214 0.89 -12.62 -2.68
CA GLY A 214 1.25 -11.65 -1.65
C GLY A 214 0.39 -11.77 -0.38
N LEU A 215 -0.84 -12.26 -0.45
CA LEU A 215 -1.74 -12.35 0.70
C LEU A 215 -1.20 -13.25 1.82
N PRO A 216 -0.90 -14.54 1.60
CA PRO A 216 -0.36 -15.39 2.66
C PRO A 216 0.99 -14.90 3.16
N ALA A 217 1.85 -14.40 2.29
CA ALA A 217 3.15 -13.87 2.66
C ALA A 217 3.03 -12.63 3.55
N SER A 218 2.13 -11.71 3.26
CA SER A 218 1.84 -10.54 4.10
C SER A 218 1.46 -10.92 5.52
N VAL A 219 0.56 -11.89 5.67
CA VAL A 219 0.10 -12.37 6.99
C VAL A 219 1.26 -13.03 7.77
N MET A 220 2.11 -13.76 7.08
CA MET A 220 3.25 -14.47 7.68
C MET A 220 4.45 -13.56 7.97
N THR A 221 4.51 -12.36 7.44
CA THR A 221 5.68 -11.45 7.52
C THR A 221 6.14 -11.22 8.95
N ALA A 222 5.24 -10.92 9.88
CA ALA A 222 5.62 -10.68 11.26
C ALA A 222 6.24 -11.91 11.95
N LYS A 223 5.79 -13.12 11.60
CA LYS A 223 6.39 -14.38 12.07
C LYS A 223 7.74 -14.60 11.40
N PHE A 224 7.83 -14.36 10.11
CA PHE A 224 9.08 -14.48 9.35
C PHE A 224 10.19 -13.58 9.90
N PHE A 225 9.89 -12.30 10.17
CA PHE A 225 10.85 -11.37 10.77
C PHE A 225 11.29 -11.80 12.18
N LYS A 226 10.43 -12.45 12.96
CA LYS A 226 10.78 -13.00 14.29
C LYS A 226 11.67 -14.24 14.23
N VAL A 227 11.54 -15.06 13.19
CA VAL A 227 12.35 -16.28 13.02
C VAL A 227 13.71 -15.95 12.40
N CYS A 228 13.80 -14.91 11.62
CA CYS A 228 15.09 -14.45 11.06
C CYS A 228 16.01 -13.90 12.17
N PRO A 229 17.31 -14.11 12.07
CA PRO A 229 18.30 -13.63 13.06
C PRO A 229 18.30 -12.10 13.21
N SER A 230 17.93 -11.38 12.16
CA SER A 230 17.85 -9.91 12.14
C SER A 230 16.95 -9.43 11.00
N ASP A 231 16.48 -8.17 11.10
CA ASP A 231 15.66 -7.55 10.06
C ASP A 231 16.42 -7.44 8.73
N ARG A 232 17.75 -7.21 8.77
CA ARG A 232 18.61 -7.22 7.57
C ARG A 232 18.60 -8.56 6.88
N THR A 233 18.61 -9.68 7.60
CA THR A 233 18.56 -11.03 7.02
C THR A 233 17.21 -11.26 6.36
N ALA A 234 16.11 -10.88 7.04
CA ALA A 234 14.77 -10.95 6.47
C ALA A 234 14.66 -10.13 5.18
N GLY A 235 15.19 -8.90 5.18
CA GLY A 235 15.22 -8.03 4.02
C GLY A 235 16.02 -8.62 2.85
N ALA A 236 17.19 -9.21 3.13
CA ALA A 236 18.03 -9.85 2.12
C ALA A 236 17.31 -11.06 1.47
N VAL A 237 16.66 -11.91 2.27
CA VAL A 237 15.90 -13.07 1.78
C VAL A 237 14.74 -12.62 0.89
N LEU A 238 13.98 -11.59 1.29
CA LEU A 238 12.88 -11.06 0.47
C LEU A 238 13.39 -10.44 -0.83
N SER A 239 14.51 -9.71 -0.79
CA SER A 239 15.13 -9.16 -1.99
C SER A 239 15.59 -10.25 -2.94
N LEU A 240 16.24 -11.29 -2.43
CA LEU A 240 16.67 -12.44 -3.22
C LEU A 240 15.47 -13.16 -3.85
N LEU A 241 14.40 -13.40 -3.06
CA LEU A 241 13.19 -14.06 -3.54
C LEU A 241 12.54 -13.26 -4.69
N TYR A 242 12.52 -11.92 -4.59
CA TYR A 242 11.98 -11.08 -5.66
C TYR A 242 12.88 -11.12 -6.92
N VAL A 243 14.20 -11.05 -6.75
CA VAL A 243 15.14 -11.15 -7.88
C VAL A 243 15.01 -12.51 -8.59
N LEU A 244 14.87 -13.61 -7.85
CA LEU A 244 14.61 -14.94 -8.42
C LEU A 244 13.28 -14.97 -9.18
N GLY A 245 12.22 -14.35 -8.63
CA GLY A 245 10.95 -14.18 -9.33
C GLY A 245 11.11 -13.38 -10.63
N LEU A 246 11.88 -12.29 -10.60
CA LEU A 246 12.19 -11.49 -11.78
C LEU A 246 12.96 -12.28 -12.84
N ALA A 247 13.95 -13.06 -12.42
CA ALA A 247 14.72 -13.94 -13.32
C ALA A 247 13.82 -15.01 -13.96
N GLY A 248 12.89 -15.59 -13.21
CA GLY A 248 11.93 -16.55 -13.74
C GLY A 248 10.92 -15.92 -14.70
N TRP A 249 10.52 -14.66 -14.50
CA TRP A 249 9.71 -13.92 -15.51
C TRP A 249 10.47 -13.74 -16.82
N LEU A 250 11.77 -13.46 -16.75
CA LEU A 250 12.64 -13.34 -17.93
C LEU A 250 12.85 -14.69 -18.63
N ALA A 251 12.94 -15.78 -17.87
CA ALA A 251 13.10 -17.13 -18.43
C ALA A 251 11.82 -17.61 -19.15
N GLY A 252 10.65 -17.18 -18.70
CA GLY A 252 9.37 -17.53 -19.31
C GLY A 252 8.98 -19.00 -19.15
N GLY A 253 8.06 -19.46 -19.98
CA GLY A 253 7.64 -20.87 -20.05
C GLY A 253 7.18 -21.43 -18.69
N ALA A 254 7.70 -22.58 -18.29
CA ALA A 254 7.36 -23.26 -17.04
C ALA A 254 7.75 -22.46 -15.77
N TRP A 255 8.66 -21.50 -15.91
CA TRP A 255 9.12 -20.65 -14.79
C TRP A 255 8.14 -19.56 -14.41
N LEU A 256 7.15 -19.23 -15.23
CA LEU A 256 6.22 -18.12 -14.97
C LEU A 256 5.41 -18.31 -13.69
N LEU A 257 4.93 -19.53 -13.42
CA LEU A 257 4.16 -19.82 -12.21
C LEU A 257 5.00 -19.67 -10.94
N PRO A 258 6.12 -20.40 -10.76
CA PRO A 258 6.94 -20.24 -9.57
C PRO A 258 7.50 -18.82 -9.44
N ALA A 259 7.84 -18.16 -10.53
CA ALA A 259 8.31 -16.79 -10.55
C ALA A 259 7.25 -15.79 -10.05
N SER A 260 6.01 -15.91 -10.55
CA SER A 260 4.91 -15.03 -10.12
C SER A 260 4.54 -15.25 -8.66
N VAL A 261 4.60 -16.49 -8.19
CA VAL A 261 4.41 -16.82 -6.77
C VAL A 261 5.53 -16.23 -5.91
N ALA A 262 6.80 -16.40 -6.32
CA ALA A 262 7.96 -15.91 -5.59
C ALA A 262 7.98 -14.37 -5.52
N ALA A 263 7.83 -13.70 -6.67
CA ALA A 263 7.79 -12.24 -6.73
C ALA A 263 6.59 -11.66 -5.96
N GLY A 264 5.42 -12.30 -6.07
CA GLY A 264 4.22 -11.89 -5.36
C GLY A 264 4.34 -12.05 -3.86
N ALA A 265 4.84 -13.18 -3.39
CA ALA A 265 5.11 -13.42 -1.98
C ALA A 265 6.11 -12.39 -1.42
N ALA A 266 7.21 -12.14 -2.13
CA ALA A 266 8.16 -11.10 -1.75
C ALA A 266 7.50 -9.72 -1.69
N GLN A 267 6.74 -9.33 -2.72
CA GLN A 267 6.06 -8.04 -2.79
C GLN A 267 5.07 -7.83 -1.63
N GLY A 268 4.23 -8.82 -1.33
CA GLY A 268 3.27 -8.74 -0.22
C GLY A 268 3.98 -8.67 1.14
N ALA A 269 5.04 -9.45 1.33
CA ALA A 269 5.87 -9.39 2.53
C ALA A 269 6.59 -8.04 2.67
N MET A 270 7.12 -7.47 1.59
CA MET A 270 7.78 -6.15 1.59
C MET A 270 6.83 -5.03 2.02
N LEU A 271 5.57 -5.03 1.55
CA LEU A 271 4.57 -4.07 1.99
C LEU A 271 4.24 -4.22 3.48
N SER A 272 4.03 -5.47 3.92
CA SER A 272 3.78 -5.76 5.34
C SER A 272 4.98 -5.38 6.23
N ALA A 273 6.21 -5.65 5.77
CA ALA A 273 7.44 -5.27 6.44
C ALA A 273 7.57 -3.75 6.60
N ALA A 274 7.20 -2.97 5.58
CA ALA A 274 7.24 -1.50 5.66
C ALA A 274 6.38 -0.99 6.84
N PHE A 275 5.15 -1.48 6.98
CA PHE A 275 4.29 -1.10 8.10
C PHE A 275 4.77 -1.67 9.44
N LEU A 276 5.30 -2.90 9.45
CA LEU A 276 5.86 -3.52 10.65
C LEU A 276 7.04 -2.71 11.19
N LEU A 277 7.98 -2.34 10.32
CA LEU A 277 9.15 -1.52 10.68
C LEU A 277 8.74 -0.12 11.14
N MET A 278 7.80 0.56 10.48
CA MET A 278 7.26 1.82 10.99
C MET A 278 6.66 1.66 12.39
N ALA A 279 5.95 0.58 12.64
CA ALA A 279 5.32 0.32 13.91
C ALA A 279 6.33 -0.02 15.03
N SER A 280 7.42 -0.74 14.72
CA SER A 280 8.46 -1.08 15.70
C SER A 280 9.34 0.11 16.08
N HIS A 281 9.53 1.06 15.17
CA HIS A 281 10.39 2.23 15.38
C HIS A 281 9.63 3.49 15.84
N THR A 282 8.39 3.34 16.30
CA THR A 282 7.60 4.45 16.86
C THR A 282 6.99 4.04 18.20
N LYS A 283 6.95 4.96 19.19
CA LYS A 283 6.48 4.64 20.55
C LYS A 283 4.96 4.65 20.69
N GLY A 284 4.27 5.51 19.98
CA GLY A 284 2.83 5.68 20.14
C GLY A 284 2.08 5.87 18.80
N GLY A 285 0.76 6.10 18.92
CA GLY A 285 -0.08 6.33 17.76
C GLY A 285 0.25 7.63 17.00
N GLN A 286 0.69 8.67 17.71
CA GLN A 286 1.07 9.94 17.09
C GLN A 286 2.39 9.81 16.32
N GLY A 287 3.41 9.13 16.89
CA GLY A 287 4.64 8.80 16.16
C GLY A 287 4.36 7.96 14.92
N MET A 288 3.51 6.92 15.06
CA MET A 288 3.07 6.13 13.91
C MET A 288 2.37 6.98 12.83
N LEU A 289 1.52 7.94 13.23
CA LEU A 289 0.86 8.85 12.31
C LEU A 289 1.88 9.70 11.55
N ALA A 290 2.84 10.32 12.27
CA ALA A 290 3.83 11.19 11.68
C ALA A 290 4.73 10.44 10.68
N VAL A 291 5.24 9.28 11.07
CA VAL A 291 6.07 8.42 10.20
C VAL A 291 5.26 7.89 9.01
N SER A 292 4.02 7.41 9.22
CA SER A 292 3.15 6.97 8.12
C SER A 292 2.85 8.09 7.15
N THR A 293 2.57 9.31 7.65
CA THR A 293 2.31 10.48 6.79
C THR A 293 3.51 10.80 5.92
N LEU A 294 4.72 10.84 6.50
CA LEU A 294 5.95 11.11 5.77
C LEU A 294 6.25 10.00 4.77
N SER A 295 6.27 8.76 5.23
CA SER A 295 6.65 7.59 4.43
C SER A 295 5.69 7.36 3.27
N GLN A 296 4.41 7.53 3.47
CA GLN A 296 3.42 7.36 2.41
C GLN A 296 3.30 8.62 1.56
N GLY A 297 3.41 9.83 2.15
CA GLY A 297 3.40 11.07 1.40
C GLY A 297 4.53 11.13 0.38
N ILE A 298 5.76 11.16 0.85
CA ILE A 298 6.96 11.27 -0.01
C ILE A 298 7.21 9.94 -0.75
N GLY A 299 7.05 8.80 -0.07
CA GLY A 299 7.27 7.49 -0.66
C GLY A 299 6.38 7.22 -1.88
N TYR A 300 5.08 7.55 -1.83
CA TYR A 300 4.20 7.38 -2.99
C TYR A 300 4.46 8.41 -4.09
N LEU A 301 4.87 9.64 -3.76
CA LEU A 301 5.29 10.61 -4.79
C LEU A 301 6.51 10.08 -5.56
N ALA A 302 7.51 9.58 -4.85
CA ALA A 302 8.68 8.96 -5.46
C ALA A 302 8.32 7.69 -6.25
N ALA A 303 7.45 6.84 -5.70
CA ALA A 303 6.99 5.62 -6.35
C ALA A 303 6.26 5.88 -7.69
N GLY A 304 5.58 7.02 -7.81
CA GLY A 304 4.93 7.43 -9.05
C GLY A 304 5.91 7.65 -10.21
N ALA A 305 7.17 7.94 -9.92
CA ALA A 305 8.22 8.07 -10.95
C ALA A 305 8.65 6.70 -11.52
N GLY A 306 8.48 5.61 -10.76
CA GLY A 306 8.97 4.28 -11.15
C GLY A 306 8.47 3.80 -12.51
N PRO A 307 7.14 3.72 -12.75
CA PRO A 307 6.60 3.32 -14.04
C PRO A 307 7.04 4.24 -15.19
N PHE A 308 7.20 5.54 -14.90
CA PHE A 308 7.66 6.52 -15.88
C PHE A 308 9.13 6.28 -16.26
N ILE A 309 10.02 6.11 -15.27
CA ILE A 309 11.44 5.81 -15.50
C ILE A 309 11.58 4.51 -16.29
N PHE A 310 10.85 3.46 -15.88
CA PHE A 310 10.86 2.18 -16.57
C PHE A 310 10.48 2.32 -18.05
N GLY A 311 9.40 3.07 -18.33
CA GLY A 311 8.97 3.32 -19.71
C GLY A 311 9.96 4.15 -20.52
N ARG A 312 10.58 5.15 -19.91
CA ARG A 312 11.63 5.95 -20.57
C ARG A 312 12.86 5.12 -20.91
N LEU A 313 13.26 4.23 -20.03
CA LEU A 313 14.36 3.30 -20.27
C LEU A 313 14.04 2.34 -21.42
N LEU A 314 12.82 1.81 -21.46
CA LEU A 314 12.34 0.96 -22.56
C LEU A 314 12.40 1.70 -23.90
N GLN A 315 11.90 2.93 -23.95
CA GLN A 315 11.93 3.75 -25.17
C GLN A 315 13.36 4.11 -25.61
N ALA A 316 14.23 4.46 -24.68
CA ALA A 316 15.59 4.90 -24.96
C ALA A 316 16.50 3.75 -25.45
N THR A 317 16.28 2.53 -24.94
CA THR A 317 17.13 1.38 -25.27
C THR A 317 16.52 0.43 -26.28
N GLY A 318 15.24 0.56 -26.60
CA GLY A 318 14.51 -0.33 -27.50
C GLY A 318 14.36 -1.77 -26.99
N GLY A 319 14.76 -2.04 -25.73
CA GLY A 319 14.77 -3.38 -25.16
C GLY A 319 14.44 -3.43 -23.67
N TRP A 320 14.07 -4.60 -23.18
CA TRP A 320 13.63 -4.82 -21.80
C TRP A 320 14.78 -4.90 -20.79
N THR A 321 16.03 -5.07 -21.24
CA THR A 321 17.20 -5.27 -20.33
C THR A 321 17.40 -4.09 -19.38
N ALA A 322 17.46 -2.86 -19.89
CA ALA A 322 17.67 -1.68 -19.05
C ALA A 322 16.52 -1.45 -18.03
N PRO A 323 15.24 -1.58 -18.41
CA PRO A 323 14.13 -1.59 -17.46
C PRO A 323 14.25 -2.65 -16.36
N PHE A 324 14.63 -3.88 -16.69
CA PHE A 324 14.80 -4.94 -15.67
C PHE A 324 16.03 -4.72 -14.77
N VAL A 325 17.11 -4.14 -15.28
CA VAL A 325 18.26 -3.72 -14.46
C VAL A 325 17.81 -2.63 -13.46
N PHE A 326 17.05 -1.64 -13.90
CA PHE A 326 16.45 -0.64 -13.01
C PHE A 326 15.57 -1.30 -11.92
N PHE A 327 14.73 -2.24 -12.31
CA PHE A 327 13.86 -2.95 -11.37
C PHE A 327 14.67 -3.70 -10.31
N THR A 328 15.72 -4.42 -10.74
CA THR A 328 16.66 -5.12 -9.84
C THR A 328 17.37 -4.14 -8.90
N ALA A 329 17.81 -2.99 -9.40
CA ALA A 329 18.44 -1.96 -8.58
C ALA A 329 17.49 -1.44 -7.49
N VAL A 330 16.21 -1.24 -7.81
CA VAL A 330 15.19 -0.84 -6.82
C VAL A 330 15.00 -1.91 -5.75
N ILE A 331 15.00 -3.21 -6.11
CA ILE A 331 14.91 -4.31 -5.14
C ILE A 331 16.13 -4.31 -4.20
N MET A 332 17.32 -4.13 -4.74
CA MET A 332 18.56 -4.10 -3.93
C MET A 332 18.61 -2.88 -3.00
N LEU A 333 18.19 -1.72 -3.49
CA LEU A 333 18.06 -0.51 -2.65
C LEU A 333 17.05 -0.70 -1.54
N TRP A 334 15.93 -1.40 -1.78
CA TRP A 334 14.98 -1.74 -0.75
C TRP A 334 15.62 -2.60 0.35
N GLY A 335 16.34 -3.64 -0.02
CA GLY A 335 17.08 -4.49 0.93
C GLY A 335 18.12 -3.71 1.74
N LEU A 336 18.81 -2.74 1.10
CA LEU A 336 19.73 -1.84 1.78
C LEU A 336 19.00 -0.94 2.79
N CYS A 337 17.84 -0.39 2.45
CA CYS A 337 17.04 0.41 3.39
C CYS A 337 16.60 -0.43 4.61
N VAL A 338 16.16 -1.68 4.41
CA VAL A 338 15.82 -2.58 5.53
C VAL A 338 17.04 -2.87 6.40
N ARG A 339 18.22 -3.10 5.79
CA ARG A 339 19.48 -3.27 6.54
C ARG A 339 19.82 -2.04 7.38
N LEU A 340 19.62 -0.83 6.85
CA LEU A 340 19.86 0.42 7.57
C LEU A 340 18.82 0.70 8.65
N ALA A 341 17.62 0.14 8.52
CA ALA A 341 16.56 0.21 9.51
C ALA A 341 16.75 -0.78 10.67
N ASP A 342 17.67 -1.76 10.57
CA ASP A 342 17.96 -2.75 11.61
C ASP A 342 18.70 -2.09 12.79
N THR A 343 17.98 -1.27 13.56
CA THR A 343 18.47 -0.51 14.70
C THR A 343 17.47 -0.57 15.86
N HIS A 344 17.94 -0.33 17.08
CA HIS A 344 17.08 -0.21 18.26
C HIS A 344 16.56 1.22 18.51
N GLN A 345 16.81 2.14 17.57
CA GLN A 345 16.39 3.52 17.68
C GLN A 345 14.90 3.69 17.35
N THR A 346 14.28 4.71 17.94
CA THR A 346 12.92 5.14 17.61
C THR A 346 12.97 6.54 16.97
N VAL A 347 11.96 6.87 16.15
CA VAL A 347 11.88 8.15 15.46
C VAL A 347 11.38 9.25 16.40
N ASP A 348 10.61 8.89 17.44
CA ASP A 348 9.93 9.76 18.43
C ASP A 348 10.41 9.54 19.87
#